data_f44b9a278e25b1adc18dd34b38949da7
#
_entry.id   f44b9a278e25b1adc18dd34b38949da7
#
_cell.length_a   1.000
_cell.length_b   1.000
_cell.length_c   1.000
_cell.angle_alpha   90.00
_cell.angle_beta   90.00
_cell.angle_gamma   90.00
#
_symmetry.space_group_name_H-M   'P 1'
#
loop_
_entity.id
_entity.type
_entity.pdbx_description
1 polymer ?
#
loop_
_entity_poly.entity_id
_entity_poly.type
_entity_poly.pdbx_seq_one_letter_code
_entity_poly.pdbx_strand_id
1 'polypeptide(L)'
;MAYASSLQYLNEKVVGPAFTTASGDKYVGQGAASGALESEIASGEIHPNVFESVGGDNVTPLFPKFTKWYIQYAGTSMVVAYNPNSKYAPQFKAIADGSKPVKDLFTLMEKPGFKLGRTDPNIDPQGRNFVYMLELAQTYYHLPSDTVTKILGGPAGSSTSSQIYAESSLDSTLQSGQLDAASAYVTQATELHLDYIPLPLAINLGSADLAAQYHKATITVTPPGGSPTTKSGSPQVIDITIIGKPTPAAIAFVKYTLSKAGQALYKAGGFTLPPLTPTGTTAAIPAAIHSELGG
;
A
#
# COMPACT_ATOMS: atom_id res chain seq x y z
N MET A 1 12.13 5.23 -12.72
CA MET A 1 11.41 5.68 -11.52
C MET A 1 11.42 4.58 -10.46
N ALA A 2 11.12 4.91 -9.20
CA ALA A 2 10.90 3.95 -8.14
C ALA A 2 9.43 4.03 -7.68
N TYR A 3 8.81 2.91 -7.37
CA TYR A 3 7.40 2.84 -6.93
C TYR A 3 7.17 1.70 -5.93
N ALA A 4 6.17 1.86 -5.06
CA ALA A 4 5.75 0.80 -4.15
C ALA A 4 5.38 -0.48 -4.93
N SER A 5 5.77 -1.67 -4.43
CA SER A 5 5.52 -2.96 -5.11
C SER A 5 4.06 -3.17 -5.47
N SER A 6 3.12 -2.68 -4.65
CA SER A 6 1.68 -2.73 -4.92
C SER A 6 1.24 -1.94 -6.17
N LEU A 7 2.09 -1.07 -6.71
CA LEU A 7 1.87 -0.34 -7.95
C LEU A 7 2.53 -1.01 -9.17
N GLN A 8 3.25 -2.11 -8.97
CA GLN A 8 4.12 -2.69 -10.00
C GLN A 8 3.34 -3.09 -11.24
N TYR A 9 2.25 -3.83 -11.08
CA TYR A 9 1.45 -4.27 -12.23
C TYR A 9 0.94 -3.07 -13.03
N LEU A 10 0.30 -2.12 -12.35
CA LEU A 10 -0.28 -0.94 -13.01
C LEU A 10 0.80 -0.12 -13.72
N ASN A 11 1.93 0.14 -13.06
CA ASN A 11 3.01 0.93 -13.63
C ASN A 11 3.71 0.24 -14.80
N GLU A 12 4.01 -1.06 -14.69
CA GLU A 12 4.75 -1.79 -15.73
C GLU A 12 3.88 -2.20 -16.93
N LYS A 13 2.60 -2.49 -16.70
CA LYS A 13 1.72 -3.05 -17.73
C LYS A 13 0.77 -2.04 -18.34
N VAL A 14 0.49 -0.93 -17.64
CA VAL A 14 -0.55 0.02 -18.06
C VAL A 14 -0.01 1.44 -18.19
N VAL A 15 0.40 2.07 -17.07
CA VAL A 15 0.77 3.50 -17.03
C VAL A 15 2.05 3.78 -17.80
N GLY A 16 3.11 3.00 -17.58
CA GLY A 16 4.39 3.17 -18.24
C GLY A 16 4.31 3.05 -19.78
N PRO A 17 3.69 1.98 -20.32
CA PRO A 17 3.45 1.87 -21.76
C PRO A 17 2.59 3.01 -22.33
N ALA A 18 1.52 3.41 -21.63
CA ALA A 18 0.66 4.49 -22.05
C ALA A 18 1.38 5.85 -22.05
N PHE A 19 2.19 6.12 -21.01
CA PHE A 19 3.05 7.30 -20.94
C PHE A 19 4.06 7.32 -22.08
N THR A 20 4.75 6.22 -22.33
CA THR A 20 5.73 6.11 -23.44
C THR A 20 5.08 6.40 -24.78
N THR A 21 3.87 5.88 -25.01
CA THR A 21 3.11 6.15 -26.23
C THR A 21 2.72 7.63 -26.35
N ALA A 22 2.32 8.26 -25.25
CA ALA A 22 1.82 9.64 -25.25
C ALA A 22 2.97 10.68 -25.34
N SER A 23 4.12 10.41 -24.72
CA SER A 23 5.22 11.38 -24.60
C SER A 23 6.40 11.12 -25.54
N GLY A 24 6.60 9.87 -25.96
CA GLY A 24 7.84 9.42 -26.61
C GLY A 24 9.00 9.16 -25.65
N ASP A 25 8.87 9.48 -24.37
CA ASP A 25 9.88 9.24 -23.35
C ASP A 25 9.92 7.76 -22.94
N LYS A 26 11.12 7.24 -22.66
CA LYS A 26 11.27 5.86 -22.19
C LYS A 26 10.91 5.74 -20.72
N TYR A 27 9.94 4.87 -20.41
CA TYR A 27 9.64 4.45 -19.04
C TYR A 27 10.62 3.34 -18.62
N VAL A 28 11.17 3.47 -17.40
CA VAL A 28 11.95 2.42 -16.72
C VAL A 28 11.60 2.48 -15.25
N GLY A 29 11.11 1.38 -14.68
CA GLY A 29 10.62 1.30 -13.32
C GLY A 29 11.36 0.27 -12.46
N GLN A 30 11.36 0.50 -11.16
CA GLN A 30 11.83 -0.41 -10.12
C GLN A 30 10.81 -0.43 -8.99
N GLY A 31 10.23 -1.60 -8.72
CA GLY A 31 9.30 -1.82 -7.63
C GLY A 31 9.97 -2.43 -6.41
N ALA A 32 9.70 -1.88 -5.22
CA ALA A 32 10.05 -2.47 -3.93
C ALA A 32 9.15 -1.89 -2.81
N ALA A 33 9.31 -2.35 -1.57
CA ALA A 33 8.61 -1.75 -0.43
C ALA A 33 8.95 -0.25 -0.31
N SER A 34 7.93 0.61 -0.10
CA SER A 34 8.13 2.07 -0.07
C SER A 34 9.20 2.53 0.92
N GLY A 35 9.27 1.92 2.12
CA GLY A 35 10.30 2.25 3.11
C GLY A 35 11.69 1.75 2.72
N ALA A 36 11.81 0.67 1.95
CA ALA A 36 13.09 0.22 1.41
C ALA A 36 13.60 1.21 0.35
N LEU A 37 12.72 1.58 -0.60
CA LEU A 37 13.07 2.58 -1.63
C LEU A 37 13.42 3.94 -1.01
N GLU A 38 12.72 4.38 0.03
CA GLU A 38 13.06 5.60 0.78
C GLU A 38 14.49 5.51 1.31
N SER A 39 14.84 4.41 1.97
CA SER A 39 16.17 4.20 2.53
C SER A 39 17.27 4.12 1.47
N GLU A 40 17.02 3.45 0.34
CA GLU A 40 17.92 3.35 -0.82
C GLU A 40 18.14 4.73 -1.48
N ILE A 41 17.09 5.56 -1.60
CA ILE A 41 17.21 6.95 -2.08
C ILE A 41 18.01 7.79 -1.08
N ALA A 42 17.72 7.67 0.21
CA ALA A 42 18.37 8.45 1.26
C ALA A 42 19.88 8.14 1.37
N SER A 43 20.26 6.87 1.20
CA SER A 43 21.66 6.40 1.18
C SER A 43 22.38 6.74 -0.14
N GLY A 44 21.63 7.01 -1.22
CA GLY A 44 22.19 7.21 -2.56
C GLY A 44 22.51 5.91 -3.29
N GLU A 45 21.94 4.80 -2.90
CA GLU A 45 22.06 3.51 -3.58
C GLU A 45 21.30 3.53 -4.92
N ILE A 46 20.13 4.20 -4.94
CA ILE A 46 19.37 4.42 -6.17
C ILE A 46 19.12 5.92 -6.39
N HIS A 47 18.99 6.29 -7.67
CA HIS A 47 18.76 7.68 -8.11
C HIS A 47 17.56 7.75 -9.07
N PRO A 48 16.32 7.46 -8.62
CA PRO A 48 15.14 7.57 -9.47
C PRO A 48 14.84 9.04 -9.77
N ASN A 49 14.24 9.31 -10.94
CA ASN A 49 13.73 10.65 -11.25
C ASN A 49 12.40 10.93 -10.55
N VAL A 50 11.57 9.90 -10.37
CA VAL A 50 10.25 9.98 -9.74
C VAL A 50 10.13 8.88 -8.70
N PHE A 51 9.49 9.17 -7.58
CA PHE A 51 9.15 8.22 -6.54
C PHE A 51 7.64 8.23 -6.28
N GLU A 52 7.02 7.05 -6.36
CA GLU A 52 5.64 6.80 -5.96
C GLU A 52 5.61 5.91 -4.73
N SER A 53 4.96 6.38 -3.68
CA SER A 53 4.91 5.74 -2.37
C SER A 53 3.49 5.46 -1.91
N VAL A 54 3.29 4.41 -1.14
CA VAL A 54 2.11 4.25 -0.29
C VAL A 54 2.39 4.96 1.04
N GLY A 55 1.71 6.10 1.25
CA GLY A 55 1.86 6.96 2.43
C GLY A 55 3.02 7.96 2.37
N GLY A 56 2.70 9.21 2.67
CA GLY A 56 3.66 10.34 2.70
C GLY A 56 4.73 10.21 3.78
N ASP A 57 4.54 9.33 4.76
CA ASP A 57 5.51 9.03 5.81
C ASP A 57 6.79 8.35 5.27
N ASN A 58 6.75 7.81 4.03
CA ASN A 58 7.92 7.32 3.32
C ASN A 58 8.54 8.37 2.37
N VAL A 59 7.89 9.53 2.19
CA VAL A 59 8.42 10.63 1.38
C VAL A 59 9.03 11.74 2.26
N THR A 60 8.40 12.03 3.39
CA THR A 60 8.86 13.12 4.29
C THR A 60 10.29 12.96 4.80
N PRO A 61 10.84 11.77 5.07
CA PRO A 61 12.25 11.60 5.46
C PRO A 61 13.24 12.07 4.38
N LEU A 62 12.80 12.14 3.13
CA LEU A 62 13.62 12.62 2.01
C LEU A 62 13.69 14.16 1.94
N PHE A 63 12.93 14.88 2.78
CA PHE A 63 12.92 16.36 2.84
C PHE A 63 14.10 16.90 3.64
N PRO A 64 14.59 18.09 3.29
CA PRO A 64 14.45 18.80 2.01
C PRO A 64 15.53 18.40 0.97
N LYS A 65 16.35 17.37 1.30
CA LYS A 65 17.58 17.03 0.56
C LYS A 65 17.30 16.47 -0.84
N PHE A 66 16.34 15.54 -0.94
CA PHE A 66 16.06 14.80 -2.17
C PHE A 66 14.79 15.30 -2.86
N THR A 67 13.80 15.75 -2.09
CA THR A 67 12.60 16.42 -2.58
C THR A 67 12.11 17.43 -1.54
N LYS A 68 11.11 18.26 -1.88
CA LYS A 68 10.53 19.26 -0.98
C LYS A 68 9.00 19.19 -0.93
N TRP A 69 8.40 18.30 -1.71
CA TRP A 69 6.97 18.18 -1.88
C TRP A 69 6.59 16.77 -2.32
N TYR A 70 5.36 16.43 -2.14
CA TYR A 70 4.69 15.32 -2.84
C TYR A 70 3.24 15.68 -3.11
N ILE A 71 2.59 14.95 -4.00
CA ILE A 71 1.18 15.11 -4.34
C ILE A 71 0.50 13.78 -4.09
N GLN A 72 -0.50 13.78 -3.21
CA GLN A 72 -1.44 12.68 -3.06
C GLN A 72 -2.39 12.69 -4.25
N TYR A 73 -2.55 11.55 -4.94
CA TYR A 73 -3.28 11.52 -6.20
C TYR A 73 -4.19 10.30 -6.37
N ALA A 74 -3.99 9.27 -5.60
CA ALA A 74 -4.79 8.05 -5.63
C ALA A 74 -4.92 7.47 -4.23
N GLY A 75 -5.79 6.47 -4.05
CA GLY A 75 -5.96 5.77 -2.80
C GLY A 75 -6.38 4.32 -3.03
N THR A 76 -6.14 3.49 -2.02
CA THR A 76 -6.55 2.09 -1.99
C THR A 76 -7.09 1.72 -0.61
N SER A 77 -7.42 0.46 -0.38
CA SER A 77 -7.84 -0.02 0.93
C SER A 77 -7.35 -1.44 1.18
N MET A 78 -7.24 -1.81 2.45
CA MET A 78 -6.91 -3.17 2.83
C MET A 78 -8.06 -4.13 2.57
N VAL A 79 -7.72 -5.29 2.09
CA VAL A 79 -8.57 -6.48 1.99
C VAL A 79 -7.80 -7.69 2.52
N VAL A 80 -8.48 -8.81 2.69
CA VAL A 80 -7.82 -10.10 2.92
C VAL A 80 -8.06 -10.97 1.70
N ALA A 81 -7.02 -11.19 0.91
CA ALA A 81 -7.06 -12.11 -0.20
C ALA A 81 -7.05 -13.55 0.33
N TYR A 82 -7.74 -14.49 -0.36
CA TYR A 82 -7.79 -15.87 0.08
C TYR A 82 -7.63 -16.86 -1.08
N ASN A 83 -7.14 -18.04 -0.74
CA ASN A 83 -7.01 -19.13 -1.68
C ASN A 83 -8.36 -19.84 -1.86
N PRO A 84 -8.96 -19.85 -3.09
CA PRO A 84 -10.22 -20.52 -3.35
C PRO A 84 -10.17 -22.05 -3.20
N ASN A 85 -8.97 -22.62 -3.11
CA ASN A 85 -8.77 -24.07 -2.89
C ASN A 85 -8.40 -24.41 -1.43
N SER A 86 -8.36 -23.41 -0.52
CA SER A 86 -8.15 -23.65 0.90
C SER A 86 -9.29 -24.48 1.49
N LYS A 87 -8.98 -25.26 2.52
CA LYS A 87 -10.02 -25.95 3.33
C LYS A 87 -11.02 -24.96 3.97
N TYR A 88 -10.66 -23.68 4.04
CA TYR A 88 -11.51 -22.59 4.56
C TYR A 88 -12.26 -21.84 3.45
N ALA A 89 -12.09 -22.20 2.16
CA ALA A 89 -12.70 -21.48 1.06
C ALA A 89 -14.23 -21.32 1.16
N PRO A 90 -15.02 -22.33 1.62
CA PRO A 90 -16.46 -22.13 1.81
C PRO A 90 -16.80 -21.03 2.84
N GLN A 91 -16.00 -20.93 3.92
CA GLN A 91 -16.18 -19.88 4.93
C GLN A 91 -15.76 -18.51 4.39
N PHE A 92 -14.63 -18.43 3.69
CA PHE A 92 -14.19 -17.19 3.06
C PHE A 92 -15.22 -16.67 2.06
N LYS A 93 -15.73 -17.54 1.21
CA LYS A 93 -16.78 -17.18 0.24
C LYS A 93 -18.05 -16.66 0.92
N ALA A 94 -18.50 -17.32 1.99
CA ALA A 94 -19.67 -16.90 2.73
C ALA A 94 -19.47 -15.55 3.44
N ILE A 95 -18.22 -15.21 3.84
CA ILE A 95 -17.89 -13.89 4.39
C ILE A 95 -17.81 -12.86 3.27
N ALA A 96 -17.19 -13.20 2.15
CA ALA A 96 -17.00 -12.29 1.01
C ALA A 96 -18.33 -11.89 0.35
N ASP A 97 -19.29 -12.81 0.26
CA ASP A 97 -20.64 -12.54 -0.29
C ASP A 97 -21.64 -11.97 0.73
N GLY A 98 -21.22 -11.76 1.98
CA GLY A 98 -22.04 -11.19 3.05
C GLY A 98 -22.99 -12.15 3.75
N SER A 99 -22.99 -13.46 3.41
CA SER A 99 -23.80 -14.48 4.10
C SER A 99 -23.31 -14.74 5.52
N LYS A 100 -22.07 -14.41 5.83
CA LYS A 100 -21.46 -14.45 7.15
C LYS A 100 -20.83 -13.10 7.51
N PRO A 101 -20.83 -12.74 8.80
CA PRO A 101 -20.25 -11.48 9.20
C PRO A 101 -18.72 -11.47 9.06
N VAL A 102 -18.15 -10.32 8.67
CA VAL A 102 -16.68 -10.16 8.50
C VAL A 102 -15.90 -10.50 9.78
N LYS A 103 -16.48 -10.32 10.96
CA LYS A 103 -15.83 -10.70 12.23
C LYS A 103 -15.42 -12.18 12.30
N ASP A 104 -16.13 -13.06 11.57
CA ASP A 104 -15.83 -14.50 11.57
C ASP A 104 -14.47 -14.79 10.90
N LEU A 105 -13.99 -13.89 10.02
CA LEU A 105 -12.65 -13.96 9.41
C LEU A 105 -11.56 -14.00 10.48
N PHE A 106 -11.65 -13.15 11.51
CA PHE A 106 -10.64 -13.07 12.56
C PHE A 106 -10.61 -14.37 13.39
N THR A 107 -11.77 -14.96 13.66
CA THR A 107 -11.87 -16.29 14.30
C THR A 107 -11.26 -17.41 13.43
N LEU A 108 -11.40 -17.31 12.10
CA LEU A 108 -10.76 -18.27 11.19
C LEU A 108 -9.23 -18.15 11.22
N MET A 109 -8.71 -16.91 11.21
CA MET A 109 -7.26 -16.64 11.24
C MET A 109 -6.57 -17.08 12.55
N GLU A 110 -7.32 -17.17 13.66
CA GLU A 110 -6.80 -17.69 14.95
C GLU A 110 -6.67 -19.23 14.99
N LYS A 111 -7.23 -19.96 14.01
CA LYS A 111 -7.24 -21.43 14.07
C LYS A 111 -5.84 -22.01 13.95
N PRO A 112 -5.52 -23.06 14.76
CA PRO A 112 -4.27 -23.77 14.61
C PRO A 112 -4.06 -24.30 13.19
N GLY A 113 -2.88 -24.03 12.63
CA GLY A 113 -2.53 -24.45 11.28
C GLY A 113 -3.14 -23.61 10.18
N PHE A 114 -3.73 -22.45 10.49
CA PHE A 114 -4.10 -21.43 9.51
C PHE A 114 -2.82 -20.83 8.91
N LYS A 115 -2.73 -20.86 7.58
CA LYS A 115 -1.57 -20.36 6.83
C LYS A 115 -1.82 -18.94 6.36
N LEU A 116 -1.41 -17.97 7.17
CA LEU A 116 -1.49 -16.55 6.84
C LEU A 116 -0.18 -16.06 6.20
N GLY A 117 -0.27 -15.26 5.14
CA GLY A 117 0.84 -14.50 4.59
C GLY A 117 0.66 -13.00 4.81
N ARG A 118 1.75 -12.30 5.10
CA ARG A 118 1.80 -10.84 5.23
C ARG A 118 3.21 -10.33 4.96
N THR A 119 3.36 -9.04 4.71
CA THR A 119 4.68 -8.43 4.55
C THR A 119 5.27 -7.96 5.90
N ASP A 120 6.56 -7.64 5.91
CA ASP A 120 7.26 -7.19 7.13
C ASP A 120 6.85 -5.74 7.49
N PRO A 121 6.21 -5.50 8.64
CA PRO A 121 5.78 -4.17 9.03
C PRO A 121 6.93 -3.18 9.28
N ASN A 122 8.17 -3.66 9.49
CA ASN A 122 9.32 -2.79 9.76
C ASN A 122 9.75 -2.03 8.51
N ILE A 123 9.54 -2.59 7.32
CA ILE A 123 9.99 -2.02 6.05
C ILE A 123 8.85 -1.76 5.06
N ASP A 124 7.73 -2.46 5.22
CA ASP A 124 6.65 -2.46 4.22
C ASP A 124 5.36 -1.83 4.78
N PRO A 125 4.79 -0.82 4.09
CA PRO A 125 3.50 -0.24 4.44
C PRO A 125 2.35 -1.25 4.49
N GLN A 126 2.28 -2.23 3.58
CA GLN A 126 1.21 -3.23 3.57
C GLN A 126 1.23 -4.05 4.87
N GLY A 127 2.41 -4.45 5.36
CA GLY A 127 2.56 -5.16 6.63
C GLY A 127 2.10 -4.31 7.83
N ARG A 128 2.44 -3.03 7.86
CA ARG A 128 1.95 -2.10 8.89
C ARG A 128 0.43 -1.96 8.82
N ASN A 129 -0.10 -1.75 7.63
CA ASN A 129 -1.52 -1.55 7.41
C ASN A 129 -2.35 -2.79 7.76
N PHE A 130 -1.80 -3.97 7.55
CA PHE A 130 -2.43 -5.21 7.99
C PHE A 130 -2.52 -5.28 9.53
N VAL A 131 -1.47 -4.89 10.25
CA VAL A 131 -1.51 -4.80 11.72
C VAL A 131 -2.52 -3.76 12.19
N TYR A 132 -2.52 -2.55 11.60
CA TYR A 132 -3.53 -1.52 11.93
C TYR A 132 -4.95 -2.02 11.69
N MET A 133 -5.19 -2.70 10.58
CA MET A 133 -6.49 -3.32 10.28
C MET A 133 -6.91 -4.30 11.36
N LEU A 134 -6.00 -5.15 11.86
CA LEU A 134 -6.28 -6.09 12.94
C LEU A 134 -6.62 -5.38 14.26
N GLU A 135 -5.88 -4.34 14.65
CA GLU A 135 -6.14 -3.55 15.87
C GLU A 135 -7.47 -2.80 15.78
N LEU A 136 -7.75 -2.20 14.62
CA LEU A 136 -9.04 -1.55 14.36
C LEU A 136 -10.20 -2.56 14.42
N ALA A 137 -10.01 -3.76 13.85
CA ALA A 137 -11.01 -4.82 13.90
C ALA A 137 -11.24 -5.33 15.32
N GLN A 138 -10.16 -5.49 16.11
CA GLN A 138 -10.26 -5.90 17.52
C GLN A 138 -11.15 -4.92 18.30
N THR A 139 -10.95 -3.61 18.10
CA THR A 139 -11.77 -2.57 18.73
C THR A 139 -13.19 -2.54 18.17
N TYR A 140 -13.34 -2.54 16.85
CA TYR A 140 -14.63 -2.38 16.15
C TYR A 140 -15.60 -3.55 16.43
N TYR A 141 -15.08 -4.78 16.46
CA TYR A 141 -15.88 -5.98 16.69
C TYR A 141 -15.88 -6.44 18.15
N HIS A 142 -15.22 -5.72 19.06
CA HIS A 142 -15.02 -6.13 20.46
C HIS A 142 -14.44 -7.54 20.58
N LEU A 143 -13.38 -7.83 19.81
CA LEU A 143 -12.70 -9.11 19.86
C LEU A 143 -11.83 -9.22 21.13
N PRO A 144 -11.45 -10.44 21.56
CA PRO A 144 -10.55 -10.65 22.70
C PRO A 144 -9.24 -9.84 22.55
N SER A 145 -8.69 -9.39 23.67
CA SER A 145 -7.49 -8.53 23.69
C SER A 145 -6.23 -9.20 23.13
N ASP A 146 -6.21 -10.51 23.03
CA ASP A 146 -5.10 -11.31 22.50
C ASP A 146 -5.29 -11.74 21.03
N THR A 147 -6.41 -11.35 20.38
CA THR A 147 -6.73 -11.71 18.99
C THR A 147 -5.62 -11.32 18.02
N VAL A 148 -5.13 -10.07 18.08
CA VAL A 148 -4.04 -9.62 17.19
C VAL A 148 -2.79 -10.48 17.35
N THR A 149 -2.36 -10.71 18.59
CA THR A 149 -1.18 -11.53 18.89
C THR A 149 -1.35 -12.98 18.45
N LYS A 150 -2.54 -13.56 18.61
CA LYS A 150 -2.86 -14.91 18.14
C LYS A 150 -2.80 -15.03 16.63
N ILE A 151 -3.42 -14.09 15.90
CA ILE A 151 -3.42 -14.07 14.43
C ILE A 151 -1.99 -13.92 13.89
N LEU A 152 -1.20 -13.01 14.47
CA LEU A 152 0.17 -12.75 14.02
C LEU A 152 1.18 -13.82 14.48
N GLY A 153 0.78 -14.71 15.39
CA GLY A 153 1.66 -15.71 15.98
C GLY A 153 2.77 -15.12 16.87
N GLY A 154 2.59 -13.89 17.39
CA GLY A 154 3.57 -13.19 18.21
C GLY A 154 3.42 -11.67 18.19
N PRO A 155 4.44 -10.92 18.64
CA PRO A 155 4.43 -9.47 18.66
C PRO A 155 4.22 -8.87 17.26
N ALA A 156 3.43 -7.80 17.19
CA ALA A 156 3.03 -7.16 15.93
C ALA A 156 4.23 -6.69 15.07
N GLY A 157 5.29 -6.17 15.69
CA GLY A 157 6.50 -5.70 15.00
C GLY A 157 7.54 -6.80 14.70
N SER A 158 7.22 -8.08 14.90
CA SER A 158 8.18 -9.17 14.62
C SER A 158 8.41 -9.33 13.12
N SER A 159 9.68 -9.31 12.70
CA SER A 159 10.14 -9.63 11.33
C SER A 159 10.54 -11.09 11.16
N THR A 160 10.53 -11.89 12.23
CA THR A 160 10.99 -13.30 12.22
C THR A 160 9.84 -14.31 12.13
N SER A 161 8.59 -13.84 11.98
CA SER A 161 7.42 -14.70 11.84
C SER A 161 7.47 -15.47 10.51
N SER A 162 7.08 -16.74 10.53
CA SER A 162 6.90 -17.56 9.31
C SER A 162 5.80 -17.07 8.37
N GLN A 163 5.04 -16.05 8.79
CA GLN A 163 4.02 -15.38 7.97
C GLN A 163 4.61 -14.27 7.09
N ILE A 164 5.89 -13.93 7.25
CA ILE A 164 6.52 -12.82 6.54
C ILE A 164 7.01 -13.26 5.16
N TYR A 165 6.56 -12.55 4.15
CA TYR A 165 6.94 -12.71 2.75
C TYR A 165 7.30 -11.34 2.16
N ALA A 166 8.15 -11.33 1.13
CA ALA A 166 8.27 -10.15 0.29
C ALA A 166 6.96 -9.93 -0.48
N GLU A 167 6.51 -8.67 -0.63
CA GLU A 167 5.26 -8.36 -1.33
C GLU A 167 5.21 -8.98 -2.73
N SER A 168 6.32 -8.94 -3.46
CA SER A 168 6.45 -9.53 -4.80
C SER A 168 6.25 -11.05 -4.88
N SER A 169 6.40 -11.78 -3.77
CA SER A 169 6.21 -13.23 -3.70
C SER A 169 4.94 -13.65 -2.98
N LEU A 170 4.31 -12.74 -2.24
CA LEU A 170 3.15 -13.04 -1.40
C LEU A 170 1.97 -13.54 -2.23
N ASP A 171 1.66 -12.85 -3.33
CA ASP A 171 0.53 -13.18 -4.21
C ASP A 171 0.72 -14.53 -4.90
N SER A 172 1.92 -14.78 -5.42
CA SER A 172 2.24 -16.07 -6.06
C SER A 172 2.20 -17.23 -5.07
N THR A 173 2.60 -17.00 -3.81
CA THR A 173 2.54 -17.98 -2.73
C THR A 173 1.08 -18.28 -2.34
N LEU A 174 0.20 -17.27 -2.35
CA LEU A 174 -1.23 -17.47 -2.16
C LEU A 174 -1.85 -18.26 -3.33
N GLN A 175 -1.57 -17.85 -4.57
CA GLN A 175 -2.11 -18.49 -5.78
C GLN A 175 -1.64 -19.95 -5.92
N SER A 176 -0.42 -20.27 -5.49
CA SER A 176 0.09 -21.66 -5.49
C SER A 176 -0.54 -22.57 -4.44
N GLY A 177 -1.38 -22.03 -3.54
CA GLY A 177 -2.06 -22.79 -2.50
C GLY A 177 -1.24 -23.05 -1.24
N GLN A 178 -0.09 -22.42 -1.10
CA GLN A 178 0.74 -22.55 0.09
C GLN A 178 0.19 -21.77 1.28
N LEU A 179 -0.66 -20.74 1.02
CA LEU A 179 -1.35 -19.93 2.03
C LEU A 179 -2.85 -20.16 1.96
N ASP A 180 -3.54 -20.01 3.09
CA ASP A 180 -5.00 -19.95 3.17
C ASP A 180 -5.51 -18.54 2.84
N ALA A 181 -4.81 -17.52 3.36
CA ALA A 181 -5.12 -16.12 3.13
C ALA A 181 -3.85 -15.25 3.22
N ALA A 182 -3.94 -14.04 2.67
CA ALA A 182 -2.85 -13.07 2.67
C ALA A 182 -3.38 -11.64 2.85
N SER A 183 -2.54 -10.76 3.42
CA SER A 183 -2.76 -9.32 3.37
C SER A 183 -2.68 -8.85 1.92
N ALA A 184 -3.57 -7.96 1.50
CA ALA A 184 -3.55 -7.36 0.18
C ALA A 184 -4.21 -5.98 0.19
N TYR A 185 -3.91 -5.17 -0.82
CA TYR A 185 -4.74 -4.03 -1.19
C TYR A 185 -5.81 -4.45 -2.18
N VAL A 186 -6.96 -3.78 -2.17
CA VAL A 186 -8.06 -4.07 -3.11
C VAL A 186 -7.61 -3.93 -4.57
N THR A 187 -6.76 -2.96 -4.87
CA THR A 187 -6.20 -2.72 -6.19
C THR A 187 -5.38 -3.91 -6.67
N GLN A 188 -4.44 -4.37 -5.85
CA GLN A 188 -3.60 -5.53 -6.10
C GLN A 188 -4.45 -6.79 -6.30
N ALA A 189 -5.41 -7.03 -5.40
CA ALA A 189 -6.30 -8.19 -5.51
C ALA A 189 -7.14 -8.16 -6.81
N THR A 190 -7.60 -6.97 -7.22
CA THR A 190 -8.37 -6.78 -8.46
C THR A 190 -7.50 -7.01 -9.70
N GLU A 191 -6.30 -6.43 -9.75
CA GLU A 191 -5.36 -6.54 -10.87
C GLU A 191 -4.89 -7.99 -11.09
N LEU A 192 -4.67 -8.72 -10.00
CA LEU A 192 -4.18 -10.10 -10.03
C LEU A 192 -5.30 -11.14 -10.04
N HIS A 193 -6.56 -10.70 -10.10
CA HIS A 193 -7.75 -11.56 -10.07
C HIS A 193 -7.77 -12.52 -8.86
N LEU A 194 -7.33 -12.03 -7.69
CA LEU A 194 -7.40 -12.79 -6.46
C LEU A 194 -8.82 -12.73 -5.88
N ASP A 195 -9.28 -13.84 -5.33
CA ASP A 195 -10.46 -13.83 -4.47
C ASP A 195 -10.13 -13.11 -3.16
N TYR A 196 -10.99 -12.19 -2.72
CA TYR A 196 -10.75 -11.43 -1.49
C TYR A 196 -12.03 -11.16 -0.70
N ILE A 197 -11.85 -10.90 0.58
CA ILE A 197 -12.89 -10.46 1.51
C ILE A 197 -12.80 -8.95 1.63
N PRO A 198 -13.85 -8.21 1.20
CA PRO A 198 -13.93 -6.77 1.41
C PRO A 198 -14.11 -6.48 2.91
N LEU A 199 -13.40 -5.45 3.39
CA LEU A 199 -13.45 -5.04 4.78
C LEU A 199 -14.26 -3.74 4.92
N PRO A 200 -15.01 -3.55 6.04
CA PRO A 200 -15.71 -2.29 6.30
C PRO A 200 -14.76 -1.09 6.35
N LEU A 201 -15.24 0.08 5.92
CA LEU A 201 -14.48 1.34 5.97
C LEU A 201 -13.88 1.62 7.36
N ALA A 202 -14.57 1.22 8.42
CA ALA A 202 -14.11 1.40 9.80
C ALA A 202 -12.73 0.77 10.08
N ILE A 203 -12.30 -0.22 9.29
CA ILE A 203 -11.08 -1.00 9.54
C ILE A 203 -10.15 -1.12 8.34
N ASN A 204 -10.58 -0.77 7.12
CA ASN A 204 -9.83 -1.03 5.90
C ASN A 204 -8.84 0.06 5.49
N LEU A 205 -8.75 1.15 6.25
CA LEU A 205 -7.87 2.30 5.99
C LEU A 205 -8.15 3.02 4.66
N GLY A 206 -9.32 2.84 4.05
CA GLY A 206 -9.63 3.38 2.72
C GLY A 206 -10.36 4.71 2.71
N SER A 207 -10.67 5.33 3.87
CA SER A 207 -11.48 6.55 3.96
C SER A 207 -10.73 7.70 4.63
N ALA A 208 -10.58 8.82 3.93
CA ALA A 208 -10.01 10.03 4.51
C ALA A 208 -10.84 10.57 5.70
N ASP A 209 -12.16 10.41 5.66
CA ASP A 209 -13.08 10.87 6.72
C ASP A 209 -12.86 10.12 8.05
N LEU A 210 -12.24 8.93 7.99
CA LEU A 210 -11.96 8.10 9.16
C LEU A 210 -10.49 8.19 9.63
N ALA A 211 -9.72 9.16 9.15
CA ALA A 211 -8.32 9.33 9.50
C ALA A 211 -8.08 9.35 11.02
N ALA A 212 -8.90 10.10 11.78
CA ALA A 212 -8.81 10.16 13.24
C ALA A 212 -9.09 8.80 13.94
N GLN A 213 -9.92 7.95 13.34
CA GLN A 213 -10.16 6.60 13.82
C GLN A 213 -8.97 5.70 13.53
N TYR A 214 -8.45 5.73 12.31
CA TYR A 214 -7.30 4.93 11.90
C TYR A 214 -6.05 5.26 12.71
N HIS A 215 -5.88 6.53 13.08
CA HIS A 215 -4.75 6.99 13.89
C HIS A 215 -4.68 6.39 15.31
N LYS A 216 -5.75 5.74 15.77
CA LYS A 216 -5.77 5.02 17.07
C LYS A 216 -5.05 3.68 17.02
N ALA A 217 -4.92 3.07 15.84
CA ALA A 217 -4.13 1.87 15.66
C ALA A 217 -2.64 2.25 15.54
N THR A 218 -1.77 1.57 16.30
CA THR A 218 -0.36 1.92 16.37
C THR A 218 0.54 0.69 16.37
N ILE A 219 1.72 0.82 15.80
CA ILE A 219 2.74 -0.23 15.84
C ILE A 219 4.11 0.40 16.12
N THR A 220 4.92 -0.26 16.95
CA THR A 220 6.34 0.06 17.04
C THR A 220 7.10 -0.78 16.00
N VAL A 221 7.77 -0.11 15.08
CA VAL A 221 8.60 -0.69 14.03
C VAL A 221 10.07 -0.36 14.27
N THR A 222 10.95 -1.26 13.86
CA THR A 222 12.40 -1.06 13.92
C THR A 222 12.97 -1.35 12.53
N PRO A 223 13.11 -0.31 11.66
CA PRO A 223 13.73 -0.48 10.35
C PRO A 223 15.16 -1.01 10.48
N PRO A 224 15.69 -1.71 9.47
CA PRO A 224 17.07 -2.17 9.46
C PRO A 224 18.05 -1.03 9.73
N GLY A 225 18.91 -1.19 10.74
CA GLY A 225 19.88 -0.16 11.14
C GLY A 225 19.30 1.08 11.83
N GLY A 226 17.97 1.12 12.03
CA GLY A 226 17.27 2.23 12.66
C GLY A 226 16.91 1.99 14.12
N SER A 227 16.36 3.01 14.76
CA SER A 227 15.81 2.93 16.13
C SER A 227 14.32 2.61 16.11
N PRO A 228 13.77 2.00 17.17
CA PRO A 228 12.33 1.79 17.29
C PRO A 228 11.55 3.10 17.17
N THR A 229 10.51 3.11 16.35
CA THR A 229 9.63 4.25 16.12
C THR A 229 8.18 3.78 16.14
N THR A 230 7.32 4.49 16.86
CA THR A 230 5.88 4.23 16.84
C THR A 230 5.25 4.94 15.65
N LYS A 231 4.54 4.17 14.83
CA LYS A 231 3.76 4.65 13.69
C LYS A 231 2.28 4.41 13.93
N SER A 232 1.43 5.25 13.38
CA SER A 232 -0.03 5.18 13.50
C SER A 232 -0.68 4.91 12.14
N GLY A 233 -1.86 4.29 12.17
CA GLY A 233 -2.66 4.08 10.98
C GLY A 233 -3.12 5.39 10.34
N SER A 234 -3.19 5.38 9.02
CA SER A 234 -3.67 6.51 8.22
C SER A 234 -4.43 6.01 6.99
N PRO A 235 -5.23 6.87 6.33
CA PRO A 235 -5.82 6.52 5.03
C PRO A 235 -4.75 6.08 4.03
N GLN A 236 -5.06 5.05 3.25
CA GLN A 236 -4.12 4.49 2.28
C GLN A 236 -4.13 5.34 1.02
N VAL A 237 -3.15 6.19 0.94
CA VAL A 237 -2.97 7.15 -0.14
C VAL A 237 -1.70 6.83 -0.92
N ILE A 238 -1.73 7.16 -2.20
CA ILE A 238 -0.58 7.06 -3.09
C ILE A 238 -0.07 8.46 -3.34
N ASP A 239 1.21 8.62 -3.11
CA ASP A 239 1.92 9.89 -3.20
C ASP A 239 2.96 9.83 -4.31
N ILE A 240 3.09 10.91 -5.08
CA ILE A 240 4.08 11.04 -6.15
C ILE A 240 4.95 12.27 -5.93
N THR A 241 6.25 12.12 -6.17
CA THR A 241 7.22 13.23 -6.13
C THR A 241 8.34 13.07 -7.14
N ILE A 242 9.05 14.17 -7.43
CA ILE A 242 10.29 14.16 -8.21
C ILE A 242 11.47 14.14 -7.23
N ILE A 243 12.43 13.26 -7.47
CA ILE A 243 13.66 13.14 -6.69
C ILE A 243 14.79 13.95 -7.36
N GLY A 244 15.44 14.76 -6.57
CA GLY A 244 16.55 15.61 -7.02
C GLY A 244 16.11 16.75 -7.95
N LYS A 245 16.91 17.07 -8.97
CA LYS A 245 16.60 18.14 -9.92
C LYS A 245 15.54 17.66 -10.92
N PRO A 246 14.43 18.39 -11.09
CA PRO A 246 13.40 18.04 -12.06
C PRO A 246 13.95 17.97 -13.48
N THR A 247 13.77 16.83 -14.15
CA THR A 247 14.07 16.66 -15.59
C THR A 247 12.78 16.82 -16.40
N PRO A 248 12.86 17.18 -17.70
CA PRO A 248 11.67 17.25 -18.56
C PRO A 248 10.83 15.99 -18.55
N ALA A 249 11.45 14.81 -18.65
CA ALA A 249 10.77 13.51 -18.62
C ALA A 249 10.11 13.23 -17.28
N ALA A 250 10.76 13.56 -16.14
CA ALA A 250 10.14 13.42 -14.81
C ALA A 250 8.90 14.32 -14.63
N ILE A 251 9.01 15.57 -15.11
CA ILE A 251 7.88 16.51 -15.09
C ILE A 251 6.73 15.99 -15.98
N ALA A 252 7.06 15.49 -17.18
CA ALA A 252 6.10 14.92 -18.12
C ALA A 252 5.38 13.70 -17.51
N PHE A 253 6.13 12.80 -16.84
CA PHE A 253 5.54 11.62 -16.19
C PHE A 253 4.60 12.00 -15.05
N VAL A 254 5.02 12.88 -14.12
CA VAL A 254 4.16 13.33 -13.02
C VAL A 254 2.91 14.03 -13.58
N LYS A 255 3.08 14.94 -14.55
CA LYS A 255 1.95 15.60 -15.21
C LYS A 255 1.00 14.59 -15.85
N TYR A 256 1.51 13.60 -16.57
CA TYR A 256 0.70 12.56 -17.19
C TYR A 256 -0.09 11.76 -16.14
N THR A 257 0.56 11.31 -15.07
CA THR A 257 -0.08 10.58 -13.95
C THR A 257 -1.23 11.37 -13.33
N LEU A 258 -1.06 12.68 -13.13
CA LEU A 258 -2.07 13.55 -12.53
C LEU A 258 -3.15 14.01 -13.51
N SER A 259 -2.94 13.87 -14.83
CA SER A 259 -3.90 14.27 -15.86
C SER A 259 -5.16 13.39 -15.85
N LYS A 260 -6.24 13.86 -16.51
CA LYS A 260 -7.46 13.06 -16.69
C LYS A 260 -7.17 11.70 -17.34
N ALA A 261 -6.23 11.63 -18.28
CA ALA A 261 -5.86 10.38 -18.95
C ALA A 261 -5.16 9.42 -18.00
N GLY A 262 -4.15 9.88 -17.24
CA GLY A 262 -3.47 9.09 -16.23
C GLY A 262 -4.42 8.63 -15.12
N GLN A 263 -5.19 9.56 -14.56
CA GLN A 263 -6.17 9.26 -13.50
C GLN A 263 -7.23 8.22 -13.95
N ALA A 264 -7.63 8.21 -15.22
CA ALA A 264 -8.53 7.18 -15.75
C ALA A 264 -7.90 5.78 -15.70
N LEU A 265 -6.58 5.65 -15.88
CA LEU A 265 -5.88 4.37 -15.78
C LEU A 265 -5.85 3.86 -14.32
N TYR A 266 -5.57 4.75 -13.35
CA TYR A 266 -5.64 4.40 -11.93
C TYR A 266 -7.06 3.98 -11.53
N LYS A 267 -8.08 4.72 -11.96
CA LYS A 267 -9.48 4.37 -11.71
C LYS A 267 -9.84 3.00 -12.29
N ALA A 268 -9.39 2.69 -13.50
CA ALA A 268 -9.61 1.39 -14.13
C ALA A 268 -8.89 0.26 -13.39
N GLY A 269 -7.74 0.54 -12.75
CA GLY A 269 -7.01 -0.36 -11.85
C GLY A 269 -7.63 -0.49 -10.44
N GLY A 270 -8.82 0.06 -10.20
CA GLY A 270 -9.52 -0.08 -8.91
C GLY A 270 -9.11 0.94 -7.83
N PHE A 271 -8.28 1.92 -8.18
CA PHE A 271 -7.90 2.98 -7.24
C PHE A 271 -9.03 3.99 -7.04
N THR A 272 -9.15 4.49 -5.82
CA THR A 272 -9.94 5.70 -5.53
C THR A 272 -9.14 6.93 -5.96
N LEU A 273 -9.84 7.97 -6.41
CA LEU A 273 -9.24 9.23 -6.87
C LEU A 273 -9.68 10.36 -5.93
N PRO A 274 -8.97 10.61 -4.82
CA PRO A 274 -9.23 11.78 -3.98
C PRO A 274 -8.81 13.05 -4.72
N PRO A 275 -9.24 14.23 -4.25
CA PRO A 275 -8.69 15.50 -4.74
C PRO A 275 -7.16 15.49 -4.68
N LEU A 276 -6.51 15.99 -5.73
CA LEU A 276 -5.05 16.11 -5.77
C LEU A 276 -4.59 17.03 -4.65
N THR A 277 -3.83 16.50 -3.69
CA THR A 277 -3.45 17.23 -2.47
C THR A 277 -1.93 17.36 -2.37
N PRO A 278 -1.38 18.55 -2.66
CA PRO A 278 0.04 18.80 -2.50
C PRO A 278 0.43 18.99 -1.03
N THR A 279 1.58 18.45 -0.64
CA THR A 279 2.16 18.56 0.71
C THR A 279 3.61 19.01 0.63
N GLY A 280 4.07 19.77 1.63
CA GLY A 280 5.43 20.32 1.70
C GLY A 280 5.53 21.71 1.05
N THR A 281 6.67 22.03 0.45
CA THR A 281 6.93 23.33 -0.18
C THR A 281 6.29 23.39 -1.58
N THR A 282 5.02 23.74 -1.67
CA THR A 282 4.26 23.76 -2.93
C THR A 282 4.86 24.66 -4.01
N ALA A 283 5.53 25.74 -3.62
CA ALA A 283 6.27 26.62 -4.55
C ALA A 283 7.46 25.92 -5.25
N ALA A 284 7.89 24.74 -4.76
CA ALA A 284 8.93 23.94 -5.40
C ALA A 284 8.38 22.95 -6.43
N ILE A 285 7.07 22.82 -6.56
CA ILE A 285 6.43 22.01 -7.59
C ILE A 285 6.68 22.69 -8.95
N PRO A 286 7.14 21.95 -9.98
CA PRO A 286 7.33 22.52 -11.31
C PRO A 286 6.04 23.15 -11.87
N ALA A 287 6.15 24.35 -12.45
CA ALA A 287 4.99 25.11 -12.96
C ALA A 287 4.10 24.31 -13.93
N ALA A 288 4.70 23.43 -14.73
CA ALA A 288 3.99 22.57 -15.66
C ALA A 288 3.05 21.54 -14.97
N ILE A 289 3.28 21.24 -13.69
CA ILE A 289 2.45 20.33 -12.90
C ILE A 289 1.30 21.09 -12.23
N HIS A 290 1.47 22.38 -11.96
CA HIS A 290 0.42 23.19 -11.32
C HIS A 290 -0.91 23.23 -12.11
N SER A 291 -0.86 23.07 -13.44
CA SER A 291 -2.08 23.01 -14.27
C SER A 291 -3.00 21.82 -13.92
N GLU A 292 -2.46 20.76 -13.34
CA GLU A 292 -3.23 19.58 -12.94
C GLU A 292 -3.83 19.72 -11.53
N LEU A 293 -3.30 20.66 -10.70
CA LEU A 293 -3.73 20.84 -9.31
C LEU A 293 -4.92 21.76 -9.12
N GLY A 294 -5.31 22.49 -10.15
CA GLY A 294 -6.36 23.53 -10.12
C GLY A 294 -7.65 23.18 -10.86
N GLY A 295 -7.88 21.90 -11.17
CA GLY A 295 -9.05 21.42 -11.90
C GLY A 295 -10.23 21.05 -11.01
#